data_34d9c207d12f5f17141cd0e76466d0f7
#
_entry.id   34d9c207d12f5f17141cd0e76466d0f7
#
_cell.length_a   1.000
_cell.length_b   1.000
_cell.length_c   1.000
_cell.angle_alpha   90.00
_cell.angle_beta   90.00
_cell.angle_gamma   90.00
#
_symmetry.space_group_name_H-M   'P 1'
#
loop_
_entity.id
_entity.type
_entity.pdbx_description
1 polymer ?
#
loop_
_entity_poly.entity_id
_entity_poly.type
_entity_poly.pdbx_seq_one_letter_code
_entity_poly.pdbx_strand_id
1 'polypeptide(L)'
;MVDFRKSLTELRDEWSSCESCDLGKRRLAVDGKFVFGEGMRGGIMFIGDGPGEAEEEEGRPFIGNAGMVLRKVLDKLQFTEHYITNLVACHSCTPCIRADGQPIFRRDYQTRKMLPLMRDEPPLPLCIDACLPRLQEEIYLVDPILIVTIGPVATKTLIGKSVSITDPGVRGHPFTITVPGAGFVTSRTEKKGAWVRRLLGKLIMPVEPSTVRYLCIPTHHPLYVLQKIGDQGNDSVFMQFAKDIQKSVQVYERYMFELYGVMPSGAAEAALDFPLLETAEGDTQ
;
A
#
# COMPACT_ATOMS: atom_id res chain seq x y z
N MET A 1 -0.36 -6.77 -23.35
CA MET A 1 0.52 -5.62 -23.72
C MET A 1 -0.17 -4.41 -23.09
N VAL A 2 0.52 -3.66 -22.20
CA VAL A 2 -0.07 -2.48 -21.56
C VAL A 2 -0.31 -1.41 -22.62
N ASP A 3 -1.55 -0.88 -22.69
CA ASP A 3 -1.85 0.26 -23.57
C ASP A 3 -1.54 1.56 -22.81
N PHE A 4 -0.40 2.17 -23.14
CA PHE A 4 0.07 3.42 -22.54
C PHE A 4 -0.80 4.64 -22.86
N ARG A 5 -1.81 4.51 -23.73
CA ARG A 5 -2.79 5.56 -24.02
C ARG A 5 -4.01 5.52 -23.08
N LYS A 6 -4.16 4.40 -22.35
CA LYS A 6 -5.23 4.20 -21.38
C LYS A 6 -5.05 5.12 -20.16
N SER A 7 -6.13 5.71 -19.70
CA SER A 7 -6.14 6.51 -18.47
C SER A 7 -6.38 5.63 -17.22
N LEU A 8 -6.04 6.15 -16.04
CA LEU A 8 -6.39 5.49 -14.77
C LEU A 8 -7.90 5.32 -14.59
N THR A 9 -8.70 6.23 -15.15
CA THR A 9 -10.17 6.11 -15.13
C THR A 9 -10.64 4.95 -15.96
N GLU A 10 -10.15 4.81 -17.19
CA GLU A 10 -10.47 3.68 -18.07
C GLU A 10 -10.04 2.33 -17.47
N LEU A 11 -8.85 2.29 -16.82
CA LEU A 11 -8.40 1.09 -16.10
C LEU A 11 -9.36 0.74 -14.96
N ARG A 12 -9.74 1.72 -14.14
CA ARG A 12 -10.70 1.52 -13.04
C ARG A 12 -12.04 0.99 -13.56
N ASP A 13 -12.57 1.60 -14.62
CA ASP A 13 -13.87 1.25 -15.16
C ASP A 13 -13.86 -0.17 -15.74
N GLU A 14 -12.78 -0.58 -16.43
CA GLU A 14 -12.58 -1.93 -16.93
C GLU A 14 -12.58 -2.98 -15.82
N TRP A 15 -11.91 -2.70 -14.69
CA TRP A 15 -11.80 -3.65 -13.59
C TRP A 15 -12.95 -3.56 -12.57
N SER A 16 -13.80 -2.55 -12.65
CA SER A 16 -14.90 -2.33 -11.70
C SER A 16 -15.89 -3.52 -11.62
N SER A 17 -16.10 -4.22 -12.73
CA SER A 17 -16.96 -5.41 -12.83
C SER A 17 -16.20 -6.73 -12.71
N CYS A 18 -14.92 -6.71 -12.30
CA CYS A 18 -14.08 -7.92 -12.23
C CYS A 18 -14.64 -8.96 -11.26
N GLU A 19 -14.72 -10.21 -11.73
CA GLU A 19 -15.11 -11.40 -10.98
C GLU A 19 -14.10 -12.55 -11.12
N SER A 20 -12.85 -12.23 -11.48
CA SER A 20 -11.79 -13.21 -11.78
C SER A 20 -11.34 -14.04 -10.56
N CYS A 21 -11.75 -13.66 -9.35
CA CYS A 21 -11.47 -14.40 -8.12
C CYS A 21 -12.66 -14.35 -7.16
N ASP A 22 -12.59 -15.13 -6.08
CA ASP A 22 -13.68 -15.20 -5.10
C ASP A 22 -13.95 -13.86 -4.38
N LEU A 23 -12.93 -13.00 -4.21
CA LEU A 23 -13.14 -11.66 -3.65
C LEU A 23 -13.97 -10.79 -4.59
N GLY A 24 -13.71 -10.81 -5.90
CA GLY A 24 -14.50 -10.08 -6.88
C GLY A 24 -15.94 -10.56 -6.93
N LYS A 25 -16.17 -11.88 -6.96
CA LYS A 25 -17.53 -12.47 -6.93
C LYS A 25 -18.28 -12.09 -5.65
N ARG A 26 -17.60 -12.19 -4.47
CA ARG A 26 -18.20 -11.79 -3.20
C ARG A 26 -18.56 -10.30 -3.22
N ARG A 27 -17.65 -9.43 -3.65
CA ARG A 27 -17.88 -7.99 -3.73
C ARG A 27 -19.13 -7.66 -4.54
N LEU A 28 -19.26 -8.25 -5.73
CA LEU A 28 -20.45 -8.06 -6.57
C LEU A 28 -21.72 -8.59 -5.90
N ALA A 29 -21.66 -9.71 -5.21
CA ALA A 29 -22.81 -10.31 -4.53
C ALA A 29 -23.32 -9.46 -3.35
N VAL A 30 -22.46 -8.61 -2.74
CA VAL A 30 -22.85 -7.73 -1.62
C VAL A 30 -22.97 -6.26 -2.05
N ASP A 31 -22.89 -5.98 -3.35
CA ASP A 31 -22.90 -4.61 -3.90
C ASP A 31 -21.78 -3.71 -3.33
N GLY A 32 -20.63 -4.34 -3.00
CA GLY A 32 -19.45 -3.65 -2.51
C GLY A 32 -18.74 -2.87 -3.61
N LYS A 33 -18.12 -1.74 -3.24
CA LYS A 33 -17.39 -0.92 -4.19
C LYS A 33 -16.04 -1.51 -4.51
N PHE A 34 -15.60 -1.33 -5.76
CA PHE A 34 -14.23 -1.61 -6.19
C PHE A 34 -13.30 -0.53 -5.67
N VAL A 35 -12.28 -0.91 -4.89
CA VAL A 35 -11.34 0.02 -4.27
C VAL A 35 -10.13 0.20 -5.18
N PHE A 36 -10.17 1.20 -6.03
CA PHE A 36 -9.07 1.58 -6.90
C PHE A 36 -8.13 2.56 -6.20
N GLY A 37 -6.89 2.69 -6.69
CA GLY A 37 -5.95 3.64 -6.12
C GLY A 37 -6.33 5.09 -6.37
N GLU A 38 -5.82 5.98 -5.53
CA GLU A 38 -6.02 7.42 -5.62
C GLU A 38 -4.74 8.20 -5.34
N GLY A 39 -4.61 9.38 -5.92
CA GLY A 39 -3.50 10.30 -5.67
C GLY A 39 -2.82 10.80 -6.94
N MET A 40 -1.60 11.28 -6.80
CA MET A 40 -0.83 11.93 -7.84
C MET A 40 0.08 10.94 -8.56
N ARG A 41 0.21 11.08 -9.88
CA ARG A 41 1.15 10.31 -10.70
C ARG A 41 2.59 10.83 -10.53
N GLY A 42 3.56 9.96 -10.75
CA GLY A 42 4.98 10.34 -10.74
C GLY A 42 5.59 10.56 -9.35
N GLY A 43 4.81 10.34 -8.27
CA GLY A 43 5.28 10.50 -6.89
C GLY A 43 5.70 9.19 -6.24
N ILE A 44 5.48 9.08 -4.91
CA ILE A 44 5.63 7.84 -4.16
C ILE A 44 4.34 7.03 -4.24
N MET A 45 4.42 5.76 -4.65
CA MET A 45 3.28 4.86 -4.68
C MET A 45 3.28 3.93 -3.47
N PHE A 46 2.29 4.07 -2.60
CA PHE A 46 2.06 3.21 -1.44
C PHE A 46 1.16 2.05 -1.82
N ILE A 47 1.63 0.81 -1.59
CA ILE A 47 0.90 -0.41 -1.96
C ILE A 47 0.68 -1.28 -0.72
N GLY A 48 -0.57 -1.38 -0.27
CA GLY A 48 -0.99 -2.25 0.83
C GLY A 48 -1.41 -3.65 0.39
N ASP A 49 -1.89 -4.44 1.34
CA ASP A 49 -2.30 -5.82 1.10
C ASP A 49 -3.69 -5.89 0.42
N GLY A 50 -4.66 -5.18 0.96
CA GLY A 50 -6.04 -5.12 0.45
C GLY A 50 -6.89 -4.10 1.23
N PRO A 51 -8.07 -3.71 0.70
CA PRO A 51 -8.98 -2.81 1.39
C PRO A 51 -9.67 -3.52 2.55
N GLY A 52 -10.07 -2.75 3.57
CA GLY A 52 -10.96 -3.16 4.63
C GLY A 52 -12.43 -2.86 4.33
N GLU A 53 -13.30 -3.05 5.33
CA GLU A 53 -14.75 -2.83 5.19
C GLU A 53 -15.08 -1.36 4.85
N ALA A 54 -14.50 -0.39 5.57
CA ALA A 54 -14.73 1.03 5.33
C ALA A 54 -14.30 1.44 3.91
N GLU A 55 -13.18 0.90 3.44
CA GLU A 55 -12.69 1.14 2.09
C GLU A 55 -13.63 0.55 1.03
N GLU A 56 -14.18 -0.64 1.26
CA GLU A 56 -15.17 -1.26 0.35
C GLU A 56 -16.49 -0.48 0.32
N GLU A 57 -16.92 0.07 1.46
CA GLU A 57 -18.13 0.92 1.54
C GLU A 57 -17.97 2.24 0.79
N GLU A 58 -16.80 2.89 0.90
CA GLU A 58 -16.55 4.20 0.29
C GLU A 58 -15.92 4.13 -1.10
N GLY A 59 -15.27 3.00 -1.47
CA GLY A 59 -14.55 2.83 -2.73
C GLY A 59 -13.20 3.56 -2.77
N ARG A 60 -12.61 3.89 -1.60
CA ARG A 60 -11.35 4.62 -1.47
C ARG A 60 -10.35 3.87 -0.60
N PRO A 61 -9.04 3.83 -0.97
CA PRO A 61 -8.04 3.10 -0.22
C PRO A 61 -7.60 3.85 1.06
N PHE A 62 -7.28 3.10 2.10
CA PHE A 62 -6.67 3.62 3.33
C PHE A 62 -7.46 4.74 4.02
N ILE A 63 -8.77 4.61 4.14
CA ILE A 63 -9.65 5.56 4.86
C ILE A 63 -10.10 5.05 6.23
N GLY A 64 -10.03 3.73 6.47
CA GLY A 64 -10.31 3.14 7.77
C GLY A 64 -9.23 3.47 8.81
N ASN A 65 -9.45 3.03 10.07
CA ASN A 65 -8.56 3.35 11.18
C ASN A 65 -7.08 3.03 10.91
N ALA A 66 -6.80 1.89 10.30
CA ALA A 66 -5.44 1.53 9.91
C ALA A 66 -4.88 2.48 8.83
N GLY A 67 -5.68 2.80 7.82
CA GLY A 67 -5.28 3.71 6.74
C GLY A 67 -5.00 5.14 7.24
N MET A 68 -5.75 5.61 8.23
CA MET A 68 -5.55 6.93 8.84
C MET A 68 -4.17 7.09 9.49
N VAL A 69 -3.52 5.99 9.92
CA VAL A 69 -2.13 6.05 10.44
C VAL A 69 -1.17 6.52 9.34
N LEU A 70 -1.27 5.95 8.13
CA LEU A 70 -0.45 6.38 6.99
C LEU A 70 -0.73 7.85 6.64
N ARG A 71 -2.02 8.21 6.51
CA ARG A 71 -2.42 9.58 6.15
C ARG A 71 -1.93 10.61 7.15
N LYS A 72 -2.05 10.34 8.46
CA LYS A 72 -1.52 11.23 9.51
C LYS A 72 0.00 11.42 9.41
N VAL A 73 0.77 10.40 9.05
CA VAL A 73 2.22 10.54 8.85
C VAL A 73 2.50 11.40 7.62
N LEU A 74 1.81 11.17 6.50
CA LEU A 74 1.95 11.97 5.27
C LEU A 74 1.56 13.43 5.50
N ASP A 75 0.45 13.68 6.22
CA ASP A 75 -0.01 15.02 6.58
C ASP A 75 1.00 15.74 7.48
N LYS A 76 1.57 15.03 8.47
CA LYS A 76 2.62 15.59 9.34
C LYS A 76 3.87 15.95 8.58
N LEU A 77 4.24 15.16 7.57
CA LEU A 77 5.33 15.45 6.66
C LEU A 77 4.96 16.50 5.59
N GLN A 78 3.70 16.92 5.51
CA GLN A 78 3.17 17.79 4.46
C GLN A 78 3.47 17.28 3.03
N PHE A 79 3.53 15.94 2.89
CA PHE A 79 3.90 15.30 1.64
C PHE A 79 2.64 14.91 0.85
N THR A 80 2.43 15.58 -0.29
CA THR A 80 1.24 15.43 -1.14
C THR A 80 1.48 14.65 -2.42
N GLU A 81 2.74 14.46 -2.81
CA GLU A 81 3.14 13.81 -4.07
C GLU A 81 3.12 12.29 -3.94
N HIS A 82 1.94 11.74 -3.66
CA HIS A 82 1.76 10.31 -3.43
C HIS A 82 0.54 9.74 -4.13
N TYR A 83 0.61 8.44 -4.39
CA TYR A 83 -0.49 7.60 -4.86
C TYR A 83 -0.64 6.41 -3.93
N ILE A 84 -1.86 6.07 -3.52
CA ILE A 84 -2.14 5.00 -2.56
C ILE A 84 -3.04 3.95 -3.20
N THR A 85 -2.65 2.68 -3.12
CA THR A 85 -3.41 1.54 -3.64
C THR A 85 -3.15 0.26 -2.83
N ASN A 86 -3.69 -0.86 -3.29
CA ASN A 86 -3.50 -2.18 -2.69
C ASN A 86 -3.16 -3.25 -3.74
N LEU A 87 -2.58 -4.37 -3.31
CA LEU A 87 -2.37 -5.57 -4.14
C LEU A 87 -3.69 -6.05 -4.74
N VAL A 88 -4.71 -6.20 -3.90
CA VAL A 88 -6.07 -6.56 -4.34
C VAL A 88 -7.02 -5.38 -4.15
N ALA A 89 -8.00 -5.25 -5.04
CA ALA A 89 -8.94 -4.12 -5.03
C ALA A 89 -10.28 -4.46 -4.36
N CYS A 90 -10.43 -5.67 -3.84
CA CYS A 90 -11.63 -6.16 -3.16
C CYS A 90 -11.30 -6.57 -1.73
N HIS A 91 -12.22 -6.31 -0.80
CA HIS A 91 -12.07 -6.62 0.60
C HIS A 91 -11.91 -8.12 0.85
N SER A 92 -10.81 -8.51 1.49
CA SER A 92 -10.54 -9.89 1.88
C SER A 92 -10.99 -10.12 3.31
N CYS A 93 -12.09 -10.83 3.49
CA CYS A 93 -12.68 -11.06 4.80
C CYS A 93 -13.41 -12.40 4.89
N THR A 94 -13.58 -12.87 6.12
CA THR A 94 -14.35 -14.07 6.45
C THR A 94 -15.40 -13.75 7.51
N PRO A 95 -16.57 -14.42 7.51
CA PRO A 95 -17.54 -14.27 8.59
C PRO A 95 -16.96 -14.72 9.93
N CYS A 96 -17.20 -13.94 10.98
CA CYS A 96 -16.92 -14.37 12.35
C CYS A 96 -17.93 -15.46 12.75
N ILE A 97 -17.42 -16.60 13.19
CA ILE A 97 -18.21 -17.80 13.51
C ILE A 97 -18.18 -18.03 15.02
N ARG A 98 -19.35 -18.38 15.61
CA ARG A 98 -19.47 -18.81 17.00
C ARG A 98 -18.94 -20.23 17.18
N ALA A 99 -18.78 -20.65 18.45
CA ALA A 99 -18.36 -22.02 18.78
C ALA A 99 -19.31 -23.12 18.26
N ASP A 100 -20.60 -22.77 18.05
CA ASP A 100 -21.62 -23.64 17.49
C ASP A 100 -21.65 -23.69 15.95
N GLY A 101 -20.70 -23.01 15.28
CA GLY A 101 -20.59 -22.94 13.83
C GLY A 101 -21.50 -21.91 13.17
N GLN A 102 -22.27 -21.13 13.94
CA GLN A 102 -23.16 -20.12 13.35
C GLN A 102 -22.43 -18.76 13.21
N PRO A 103 -22.74 -17.97 12.15
CA PRO A 103 -22.15 -16.65 11.99
C PRO A 103 -22.66 -15.69 13.08
N ILE A 104 -21.76 -14.82 13.51
CA ILE A 104 -22.08 -13.70 14.39
C ILE A 104 -22.65 -12.58 13.51
N PHE A 105 -23.77 -11.98 13.92
CA PHE A 105 -24.36 -10.85 13.23
C PHE A 105 -24.19 -9.58 14.05
N ARG A 106 -23.98 -8.46 13.36
CA ARG A 106 -24.09 -7.11 13.91
C ARG A 106 -25.27 -6.37 13.29
N ARG A 107 -25.82 -5.43 14.02
CA ARG A 107 -26.84 -4.54 13.47
C ARG A 107 -26.16 -3.38 12.74
N ASP A 108 -26.50 -3.22 11.49
CA ASP A 108 -26.14 -2.03 10.73
C ASP A 108 -27.00 -0.85 11.18
N TYR A 109 -26.36 0.24 11.61
CA TYR A 109 -27.07 1.39 12.18
C TYR A 109 -27.78 2.25 11.11
N GLN A 110 -27.30 2.24 9.87
CA GLN A 110 -27.87 3.02 8.78
C GLN A 110 -29.08 2.29 8.17
N THR A 111 -28.91 1.04 7.79
CA THR A 111 -29.93 0.23 7.14
C THR A 111 -30.85 -0.51 8.12
N ARG A 112 -30.47 -0.58 9.41
CA ARG A 112 -31.12 -1.37 10.47
C ARG A 112 -31.17 -2.89 10.22
N LYS A 113 -30.47 -3.38 9.20
CA LYS A 113 -30.37 -4.80 8.88
C LYS A 113 -29.36 -5.51 9.79
N MET A 114 -29.56 -6.81 9.97
CA MET A 114 -28.58 -7.69 10.60
C MET A 114 -27.61 -8.17 9.52
N LEU A 115 -26.36 -7.76 9.63
CA LEU A 115 -25.28 -8.16 8.72
C LEU A 115 -24.30 -9.09 9.44
N PRO A 116 -23.70 -10.06 8.78
CA PRO A 116 -22.67 -10.89 9.39
C PRO A 116 -21.50 -10.00 9.79
N LEU A 117 -20.99 -10.22 11.02
CA LEU A 117 -19.75 -9.61 11.45
C LEU A 117 -18.60 -10.24 10.65
N MET A 118 -17.85 -9.42 9.93
CA MET A 118 -16.74 -9.88 9.12
C MET A 118 -15.42 -9.62 9.85
N ARG A 119 -14.42 -10.44 9.56
CA ARG A 119 -13.04 -10.27 10.02
C ARG A 119 -12.14 -10.15 8.80
N ASP A 120 -11.30 -9.11 8.80
CA ASP A 120 -10.30 -8.93 7.76
C ASP A 120 -9.29 -10.08 7.77
N GLU A 121 -8.98 -10.58 6.59
CA GLU A 121 -8.01 -11.64 6.38
C GLU A 121 -7.01 -11.23 5.29
N PRO A 122 -5.75 -11.68 5.38
CA PRO A 122 -4.82 -11.49 4.26
C PRO A 122 -5.39 -12.11 2.98
N PRO A 123 -5.25 -11.45 1.81
CA PRO A 123 -5.75 -12.00 0.56
C PRO A 123 -5.02 -13.30 0.21
N LEU A 124 -5.78 -14.28 -0.28
CA LEU A 124 -5.24 -15.57 -0.71
C LEU A 124 -4.35 -15.39 -1.95
N PRO A 125 -3.30 -16.21 -2.12
CA PRO A 125 -2.41 -16.14 -3.29
C PRO A 125 -3.15 -16.12 -4.63
N LEU A 126 -4.18 -16.96 -4.80
CA LEU A 126 -4.98 -16.99 -6.04
C LEU A 126 -5.71 -15.66 -6.32
N CYS A 127 -6.16 -14.97 -5.27
CA CYS A 127 -6.79 -13.66 -5.42
C CYS A 127 -5.77 -12.57 -5.76
N ILE A 128 -4.56 -12.67 -5.19
CA ILE A 128 -3.44 -11.79 -5.53
C ILE A 128 -3.07 -11.99 -6.99
N ASP A 129 -2.83 -13.23 -7.42
CA ASP A 129 -2.42 -13.56 -8.80
C ASP A 129 -3.46 -13.08 -9.82
N ALA A 130 -4.76 -13.21 -9.51
CA ALA A 130 -5.83 -12.70 -10.36
C ALA A 130 -5.89 -11.17 -10.45
N CYS A 131 -5.43 -10.46 -9.41
CA CYS A 131 -5.46 -8.99 -9.35
C CYS A 131 -4.14 -8.32 -9.78
N LEU A 132 -3.02 -9.07 -9.84
CA LEU A 132 -1.72 -8.55 -10.23
C LEU A 132 -1.71 -7.85 -11.61
N PRO A 133 -2.38 -8.35 -12.67
CA PRO A 133 -2.41 -7.65 -13.96
C PRO A 133 -2.94 -6.22 -13.83
N ARG A 134 -4.01 -6.02 -13.05
CA ARG A 134 -4.55 -4.68 -12.75
C ARG A 134 -3.51 -3.80 -12.06
N LEU A 135 -2.84 -4.31 -11.03
CA LEU A 135 -1.82 -3.55 -10.29
C LEU A 135 -0.62 -3.21 -11.20
N GLN A 136 -0.21 -4.12 -12.07
CA GLN A 136 0.87 -3.87 -13.02
C GLN A 136 0.53 -2.72 -13.98
N GLU A 137 -0.67 -2.72 -14.55
CA GLU A 137 -1.14 -1.63 -15.40
C GLU A 137 -1.25 -0.31 -14.60
N GLU A 138 -1.73 -0.37 -13.36
CA GLU A 138 -1.84 0.79 -12.49
C GLU A 138 -0.45 1.38 -12.17
N ILE A 139 0.56 0.55 -11.85
CA ILE A 139 1.94 1.00 -11.64
C ILE A 139 2.49 1.69 -12.89
N TYR A 140 2.25 1.14 -14.10
CA TYR A 140 2.68 1.78 -15.33
C TYR A 140 2.03 3.12 -15.58
N LEU A 141 0.71 3.22 -15.36
CA LEU A 141 -0.04 4.44 -15.61
C LEU A 141 0.27 5.52 -14.58
N VAL A 142 0.56 5.13 -13.34
CA VAL A 142 1.01 6.05 -12.27
C VAL A 142 2.45 6.48 -12.50
N ASP A 143 3.30 5.57 -13.02
CA ASP A 143 4.73 5.77 -13.24
C ASP A 143 5.46 6.36 -12.01
N PRO A 144 5.41 5.66 -10.86
CA PRO A 144 5.95 6.20 -9.62
C PRO A 144 7.48 6.24 -9.65
N ILE A 145 8.08 7.24 -9.01
CA ILE A 145 9.53 7.30 -8.78
C ILE A 145 9.96 6.27 -7.74
N LEU A 146 9.13 6.07 -6.73
CA LEU A 146 9.39 5.15 -5.63
C LEU A 146 8.11 4.39 -5.28
N ILE A 147 8.26 3.09 -5.00
CA ILE A 147 7.19 2.26 -4.43
C ILE A 147 7.48 2.00 -2.95
N VAL A 148 6.47 2.13 -2.10
CA VAL A 148 6.53 1.72 -0.70
C VAL A 148 5.55 0.59 -0.48
N THR A 149 6.04 -0.61 -0.14
CA THR A 149 5.17 -1.73 0.22
C THR A 149 4.81 -1.68 1.69
N ILE A 150 3.51 -1.75 1.97
CA ILE A 150 2.92 -1.62 3.30
C ILE A 150 2.39 -2.98 3.74
N GLY A 151 3.12 -3.62 4.66
CA GLY A 151 2.74 -4.93 5.18
C GLY A 151 3.48 -6.10 4.57
N PRO A 152 3.34 -7.28 5.19
CA PRO A 152 4.12 -8.46 4.82
C PRO A 152 3.66 -9.10 3.50
N VAL A 153 2.38 -8.99 3.15
CA VAL A 153 1.84 -9.62 1.93
C VAL A 153 2.30 -8.83 0.71
N ALA A 154 2.13 -7.49 0.73
CA ALA A 154 2.62 -6.61 -0.32
C ALA A 154 4.13 -6.76 -0.51
N THR A 155 4.90 -6.76 0.59
CA THR A 155 6.35 -6.94 0.56
C THR A 155 6.77 -8.27 -0.07
N LYS A 156 6.18 -9.39 0.39
CA LYS A 156 6.51 -10.72 -0.15
C LYS A 156 6.10 -10.90 -1.61
N THR A 157 5.01 -10.28 -2.01
CA THR A 157 4.52 -10.35 -3.39
C THR A 157 5.42 -9.57 -4.35
N LEU A 158 5.81 -8.35 -3.99
CA LEU A 158 6.54 -7.46 -4.90
C LEU A 158 8.06 -7.60 -4.78
N ILE A 159 8.59 -7.85 -3.58
CA ILE A 159 10.03 -7.95 -3.32
C ILE A 159 10.50 -9.41 -3.33
N GLY A 160 9.74 -10.33 -2.78
CA GLY A 160 10.07 -11.76 -2.82
C GLY A 160 9.65 -12.52 -1.55
N LYS A 161 9.34 -13.81 -1.72
CA LYS A 161 8.78 -14.66 -0.65
C LYS A 161 9.70 -14.86 0.56
N SER A 162 11.02 -14.76 0.38
CA SER A 162 12.02 -14.93 1.44
C SER A 162 12.24 -13.68 2.30
N VAL A 163 11.62 -12.54 1.92
CA VAL A 163 11.81 -11.26 2.58
C VAL A 163 10.84 -11.11 3.75
N SER A 164 11.35 -10.69 4.92
CA SER A 164 10.53 -10.41 6.10
C SER A 164 10.68 -8.96 6.56
N ILE A 165 9.55 -8.26 6.71
CA ILE A 165 9.53 -6.89 7.22
C ILE A 165 9.89 -6.78 8.71
N THR A 166 9.96 -7.90 9.44
CA THR A 166 10.46 -7.93 10.81
C THR A 166 11.97 -7.94 10.90
N ASP A 167 12.65 -8.23 9.78
CA ASP A 167 14.10 -8.12 9.69
C ASP A 167 14.50 -6.65 9.53
N PRO A 168 15.28 -6.08 10.50
CA PRO A 168 15.76 -4.70 10.41
C PRO A 168 16.64 -4.42 9.17
N GLY A 169 17.25 -5.46 8.58
CA GLY A 169 18.01 -5.35 7.34
C GLY A 169 17.13 -5.30 6.08
N VAL A 170 15.82 -5.50 6.22
CA VAL A 170 14.84 -5.47 5.13
C VAL A 170 13.97 -4.21 5.23
N ARG A 171 13.33 -4.01 6.37
CA ARG A 171 12.42 -2.90 6.60
C ARG A 171 13.13 -1.54 6.49
N GLY A 172 12.52 -0.61 5.76
CA GLY A 172 13.08 0.72 5.51
C GLY A 172 14.35 0.70 4.63
N HIS A 173 14.70 -0.43 4.00
CA HIS A 173 15.82 -0.52 3.08
C HIS A 173 15.35 -0.65 1.63
N PRO A 174 16.06 -0.02 0.68
CA PRO A 174 15.65 -0.04 -0.72
C PRO A 174 15.97 -1.37 -1.42
N PHE A 175 15.02 -1.82 -2.21
CA PHE A 175 15.12 -2.94 -3.15
C PHE A 175 14.82 -2.45 -4.57
N THR A 176 15.31 -3.15 -5.57
CA THR A 176 14.88 -2.92 -6.96
C THR A 176 13.90 -4.01 -7.35
N ILE A 177 12.74 -3.62 -7.82
CA ILE A 177 11.73 -4.53 -8.37
C ILE A 177 11.58 -4.29 -9.87
N THR A 178 11.21 -5.32 -10.61
CA THR A 178 10.97 -5.25 -12.06
C THR A 178 9.50 -5.52 -12.34
N VAL A 179 8.88 -4.63 -13.09
CA VAL A 179 7.48 -4.69 -13.54
C VAL A 179 7.46 -4.51 -15.06
N PRO A 180 6.77 -5.30 -15.84
CA PRO A 180 6.10 -6.55 -15.60
C PRO A 180 6.91 -7.72 -16.15
N GLY A 181 6.37 -8.79 -16.09
CA GLY A 181 6.77 -10.02 -16.69
C GLY A 181 6.01 -11.09 -15.95
N ALA A 182 6.30 -12.35 -16.16
CA ALA A 182 5.64 -13.45 -15.45
C ALA A 182 5.95 -13.48 -13.94
N GLY A 183 6.18 -12.32 -13.32
CA GLY A 183 6.46 -12.15 -11.90
C GLY A 183 7.40 -10.97 -11.64
N PHE A 184 7.40 -10.49 -10.39
CA PHE A 184 8.35 -9.47 -9.96
C PHE A 184 9.72 -10.12 -9.72
N VAL A 185 10.76 -9.57 -10.34
CA VAL A 185 12.15 -10.00 -10.12
C VAL A 185 12.82 -8.99 -9.21
N THR A 186 13.41 -9.45 -8.12
CA THR A 186 14.05 -8.58 -7.14
C THR A 186 15.56 -8.75 -7.13
N SER A 187 16.27 -7.66 -6.87
CA SER A 187 17.67 -7.66 -6.52
C SER A 187 17.93 -6.72 -5.34
N ARG A 188 18.70 -7.17 -4.35
CA ARG A 188 19.09 -6.32 -3.23
C ARG A 188 20.18 -5.36 -3.70
N THR A 189 20.04 -4.08 -3.36
CA THR A 189 21.08 -3.07 -3.64
C THR A 189 22.09 -3.05 -2.51
N GLU A 190 23.32 -3.47 -2.78
CA GLU A 190 24.31 -3.80 -1.72
C GLU A 190 25.07 -2.62 -1.12
N LYS A 191 24.98 -1.38 -1.61
CA LYS A 191 25.81 -0.28 -1.08
C LYS A 191 25.07 1.05 -0.96
N LYS A 192 25.05 1.64 0.25
CA LYS A 192 24.59 3.00 0.52
C LYS A 192 25.34 4.01 -0.38
N GLY A 193 24.62 4.82 -1.14
CA GLY A 193 25.15 5.89 -1.97
C GLY A 193 25.53 5.54 -3.41
N ALA A 194 25.98 4.31 -3.69
CA ALA A 194 26.29 3.88 -5.06
C ALA A 194 25.03 3.47 -5.86
N TRP A 195 23.97 3.14 -5.17
CA TRP A 195 22.73 2.68 -5.77
C TRP A 195 21.93 3.81 -6.41
N VAL A 196 21.91 5.02 -5.84
CA VAL A 196 21.21 6.16 -6.45
C VAL A 196 21.80 6.45 -7.83
N ARG A 197 23.11 6.55 -7.95
CA ARG A 197 23.78 6.78 -9.27
C ARG A 197 23.58 5.63 -10.25
N ARG A 198 23.53 4.38 -9.75
CA ARG A 198 23.32 3.20 -10.60
C ARG A 198 21.86 3.04 -11.02
N LEU A 199 20.91 3.46 -10.18
CA LEU A 199 19.50 3.53 -10.50
C LEU A 199 19.19 4.68 -11.45
N LEU A 200 19.73 5.86 -11.21
CA LEU A 200 19.60 7.02 -12.12
C LEU A 200 20.03 6.68 -13.55
N GLY A 201 21.14 5.94 -13.70
CA GLY A 201 21.60 5.46 -15.03
C GLY A 201 20.77 4.33 -15.64
N LYS A 202 19.97 3.60 -14.85
CA LYS A 202 19.18 2.44 -15.32
C LYS A 202 17.68 2.67 -15.39
N LEU A 203 17.13 3.63 -14.64
CA LEU A 203 15.73 4.06 -14.76
C LEU A 203 15.47 4.82 -16.08
N ILE A 204 16.51 5.45 -16.64
CA ILE A 204 16.42 6.20 -17.91
C ILE A 204 16.61 5.27 -19.14
N MET A 205 17.10 4.05 -18.94
CA MET A 205 17.30 3.08 -20.03
C MET A 205 16.34 1.92 -19.86
N PRO A 206 15.33 1.75 -20.72
CA PRO A 206 14.56 0.51 -20.78
C PRO A 206 15.52 -0.63 -21.14
N VAL A 207 15.66 -1.60 -20.24
CA VAL A 207 16.54 -2.77 -20.43
C VAL A 207 15.97 -3.70 -21.50
N GLU A 208 14.67 -3.65 -21.66
CA GLU A 208 13.86 -4.26 -22.74
C GLU A 208 12.61 -3.38 -22.87
N PRO A 209 12.00 -3.23 -24.05
CA PRO A 209 10.81 -2.38 -24.24
C PRO A 209 9.61 -2.78 -23.39
N SER A 210 9.70 -3.88 -22.65
CA SER A 210 8.60 -4.48 -21.88
C SER A 210 8.83 -4.51 -20.37
N THR A 211 9.97 -4.02 -19.84
CA THR A 211 10.25 -4.10 -18.40
C THR A 211 10.74 -2.78 -17.82
N VAL A 212 10.09 -2.30 -16.77
CA VAL A 212 10.49 -1.11 -16.01
C VAL A 212 10.94 -1.52 -14.62
N ARG A 213 11.99 -0.87 -14.12
CA ARG A 213 12.52 -1.12 -12.78
C ARG A 213 12.18 0.02 -11.85
N TYR A 214 11.64 -0.33 -10.69
CA TYR A 214 11.29 0.63 -9.66
C TYR A 214 12.11 0.38 -8.39
N LEU A 215 12.42 1.46 -7.67
CA LEU A 215 12.90 1.38 -6.30
C LEU A 215 11.73 1.05 -5.39
N CYS A 216 11.93 0.15 -4.43
CA CYS A 216 10.91 -0.29 -3.51
C CYS A 216 11.43 -0.30 -2.07
N ILE A 217 10.71 0.31 -1.13
CA ILE A 217 11.04 0.32 0.30
C ILE A 217 9.89 -0.33 1.08
N PRO A 218 10.15 -1.42 1.82
CA PRO A 218 9.12 -2.07 2.63
C PRO A 218 8.99 -1.43 4.02
N THR A 219 7.73 -1.38 4.54
CA THR A 219 7.44 -0.93 5.89
C THR A 219 6.33 -1.77 6.55
N HIS A 220 6.08 -1.52 7.84
CA HIS A 220 5.03 -2.18 8.61
C HIS A 220 3.63 -1.93 8.05
N HIS A 221 2.72 -2.88 8.31
CA HIS A 221 1.30 -2.66 8.04
C HIS A 221 0.69 -1.75 9.12
N PRO A 222 -0.11 -0.73 8.78
CA PRO A 222 -0.70 0.19 9.75
C PRO A 222 -1.57 -0.50 10.81
N LEU A 223 -2.24 -1.61 10.49
CA LEU A 223 -2.98 -2.39 11.47
C LEU A 223 -2.06 -2.94 12.58
N TYR A 224 -0.87 -3.42 12.21
CA TYR A 224 0.13 -3.87 13.19
C TYR A 224 0.61 -2.71 14.06
N VAL A 225 0.76 -1.53 13.47
CA VAL A 225 1.10 -0.30 14.22
C VAL A 225 0.01 0.02 15.26
N LEU A 226 -1.28 -0.04 14.86
CA LEU A 226 -2.41 0.17 15.79
C LEU A 226 -2.44 -0.85 16.93
N GLN A 227 -2.16 -2.12 16.64
CA GLN A 227 -2.11 -3.17 17.66
C GLN A 227 -0.99 -2.95 18.69
N LYS A 228 0.02 -2.15 18.36
CA LYS A 228 1.19 -1.83 19.17
C LYS A 228 1.19 -0.39 19.70
N ILE A 229 0.07 0.29 19.68
CA ILE A 229 -0.07 1.69 20.12
C ILE A 229 0.35 1.92 21.59
N GLY A 230 0.28 0.90 22.47
CA GLY A 230 0.78 0.98 23.84
C GLY A 230 2.30 1.02 23.99
N ASP A 231 3.04 0.70 22.94
CA ASP A 231 4.51 0.75 22.94
C ASP A 231 4.95 2.22 22.79
N GLN A 232 5.62 2.76 23.79
CA GLN A 232 6.09 4.15 23.82
C GLN A 232 7.59 4.26 23.56
N GLY A 233 8.02 5.41 23.01
CA GLY A 233 9.41 5.77 22.78
C GLY A 233 9.83 5.79 21.30
N ASN A 234 11.08 6.20 21.08
CA ASN A 234 11.65 6.37 19.73
C ASN A 234 11.79 5.07 18.93
N ASP A 235 11.72 3.92 19.59
CA ASP A 235 11.79 2.59 18.98
C ASP A 235 10.43 1.90 18.88
N SER A 236 9.34 2.59 19.24
CA SER A 236 7.99 2.06 19.07
C SER A 236 7.72 1.70 17.61
N VAL A 237 6.81 0.72 17.39
CA VAL A 237 6.44 0.29 16.02
C VAL A 237 5.89 1.45 15.20
N PHE A 238 5.16 2.37 15.84
CA PHE A 238 4.68 3.58 15.20
C PHE A 238 5.83 4.48 14.73
N MET A 239 6.82 4.75 15.59
CA MET A 239 7.97 5.57 15.22
C MET A 239 8.84 4.91 14.14
N GLN A 240 8.96 3.59 14.18
CA GLN A 240 9.63 2.85 13.10
C GLN A 240 8.91 3.03 11.77
N PHE A 241 7.56 2.89 11.76
CA PHE A 241 6.74 3.13 10.59
C PHE A 241 6.88 4.56 10.06
N ALA A 242 6.76 5.55 10.95
CA ALA A 242 6.89 6.97 10.58
C ALA A 242 8.28 7.29 10.01
N LYS A 243 9.35 6.76 10.60
CA LYS A 243 10.73 6.90 10.10
C LYS A 243 10.92 6.25 8.72
N ASP A 244 10.30 5.10 8.46
CA ASP A 244 10.36 4.46 7.15
C ASP A 244 9.69 5.32 6.07
N ILE A 245 8.52 5.91 6.38
CA ILE A 245 7.83 6.83 5.47
C ILE A 245 8.67 8.09 5.24
N GLN A 246 9.19 8.72 6.31
CA GLN A 246 10.06 9.89 6.20
C GLN A 246 11.29 9.61 5.34
N LYS A 247 11.94 8.45 5.54
CA LYS A 247 13.08 8.03 4.73
C LYS A 247 12.71 7.83 3.25
N SER A 248 11.50 7.34 2.99
CA SER A 248 11.00 7.21 1.61
C SER A 248 10.83 8.59 0.97
N VAL A 249 10.32 9.58 1.71
CA VAL A 249 10.24 10.97 1.25
C VAL A 249 11.63 11.56 1.00
N GLN A 250 12.60 11.34 1.90
CA GLN A 250 14.00 11.78 1.69
C GLN A 250 14.62 11.20 0.41
N VAL A 251 14.36 9.92 0.14
CA VAL A 251 14.84 9.26 -1.09
C VAL A 251 14.18 9.89 -2.32
N TYR A 252 12.89 10.15 -2.27
CA TYR A 252 12.14 10.79 -3.35
C TYR A 252 12.65 12.22 -3.62
N GLU A 253 12.73 13.08 -2.59
CA GLU A 253 13.19 14.46 -2.70
C GLU A 253 14.61 14.55 -3.25
N ARG A 254 15.49 13.67 -2.76
CA ARG A 254 16.86 13.59 -3.28
C ARG A 254 16.88 13.22 -4.76
N TYR A 255 16.04 12.27 -5.18
CA TYR A 255 15.92 11.89 -6.58
C TYR A 255 15.44 13.05 -7.45
N MET A 256 14.41 13.79 -6.99
CA MET A 256 13.88 14.95 -7.68
C MET A 256 14.93 16.07 -7.81
N PHE A 257 15.73 16.29 -6.76
CA PHE A 257 16.82 17.27 -6.80
C PHE A 257 17.93 16.85 -7.80
N GLU A 258 18.39 15.60 -7.74
CA GLU A 258 19.48 15.11 -8.58
C GLU A 258 19.10 15.07 -10.08
N LEU A 259 17.84 14.78 -10.42
CA LEU A 259 17.39 14.67 -11.81
C LEU A 259 16.85 15.97 -12.39
N TYR A 260 16.09 16.70 -11.64
CA TYR A 260 15.29 17.83 -12.15
C TYR A 260 15.67 19.17 -11.53
N GLY A 261 16.62 19.18 -10.57
CA GLY A 261 16.99 20.38 -9.83
C GLY A 261 15.87 20.92 -8.93
N VAL A 262 14.83 20.12 -8.66
CA VAL A 262 13.72 20.49 -7.79
C VAL A 262 14.21 20.52 -6.35
N MET A 263 14.13 21.69 -5.71
CA MET A 263 14.55 21.82 -4.30
C MET A 263 13.65 20.99 -3.38
N PRO A 264 14.24 20.29 -2.38
CA PRO A 264 13.46 19.59 -1.38
C PRO A 264 12.40 20.49 -0.73
N SER A 265 11.22 19.94 -0.48
CA SER A 265 10.12 20.66 0.18
C SER A 265 10.39 20.94 1.66
N GLY A 266 11.40 20.27 2.25
CA GLY A 266 11.66 20.22 3.68
C GLY A 266 10.78 19.22 4.42
N ALA A 267 9.91 18.52 3.71
CA ALA A 267 9.06 17.46 4.30
C ALA A 267 9.89 16.38 4.97
N ALA A 268 11.03 16.05 4.38
CA ALA A 268 11.95 15.05 4.91
C ALA A 268 12.69 15.47 6.18
N GLU A 269 12.76 16.76 6.48
CA GLU A 269 13.42 17.34 7.67
C GLU A 269 12.42 17.59 8.81
N ALA A 270 11.12 17.39 8.56
CA ALA A 270 10.08 17.58 9.56
C ALA A 270 10.35 16.72 10.80
N ALA A 271 10.29 17.31 11.97
CA ALA A 271 10.40 16.59 13.22
C ALA A 271 9.23 15.59 13.35
N LEU A 272 9.54 14.32 13.59
CA LEU A 272 8.55 13.28 13.87
C LEU A 272 8.09 13.39 15.34
N ASP A 273 7.56 14.56 15.70
CA ASP A 273 6.92 14.79 16.98
C ASP A 273 5.42 14.53 16.81
N PHE A 274 5.00 13.33 17.17
CA PHE A 274 3.60 12.95 17.17
C PHE A 274 3.10 13.02 18.63
N PRO A 275 2.05 13.82 18.91
CA PRO A 275 1.33 13.66 20.16
C PRO A 275 0.86 12.21 20.23
N LEU A 276 0.90 11.63 21.44
CA LEU A 276 0.39 10.28 21.69
C LEU A 276 -0.93 10.11 20.95
N LEU A 277 -1.04 9.07 20.13
CA LEU A 277 -2.32 8.69 19.54
C LEU A 277 -3.23 8.34 20.74
N GLU A 278 -4.00 9.32 21.20
CA GLU A 278 -5.03 9.08 22.20
C GLU A 278 -5.94 7.98 21.62
N THR A 279 -6.00 6.87 22.32
CA THR A 279 -7.00 5.84 22.05
C THR A 279 -8.35 6.55 22.07
N ALA A 280 -9.10 6.45 20.99
CA ALA A 280 -10.51 6.82 20.98
C ALA A 280 -11.27 5.83 21.89
N GLU A 281 -11.00 5.91 23.19
CA GLU A 281 -11.86 5.38 24.24
C GLU A 281 -12.91 6.45 24.52
N GLY A 282 -14.08 6.24 24.01
CA GLY A 282 -15.21 7.05 24.40
C GLY A 282 -16.24 7.29 23.31
N ASP A 283 -16.88 6.24 22.84
CA ASP A 283 -18.29 6.32 22.47
C ASP A 283 -18.94 4.93 22.65
N THR A 284 -18.91 4.46 23.91
CA THR A 284 -19.88 3.47 24.38
C THR A 284 -20.83 4.19 25.35
N GLN A 285 -21.87 4.78 24.80
CA GLN A 285 -23.16 4.98 25.48
C GLN A 285 -24.30 4.63 24.54
#